data_832c58a87967dad192d47fc097c6e2cf
#
_entry.id   832c58a87967dad192d47fc097c6e2cf
#
_cell.length_a   1.000
_cell.length_b   1.000
_cell.length_c   1.000
_cell.angle_alpha   90.00
_cell.angle_beta   90.00
_cell.angle_gamma   90.00
#
_symmetry.space_group_name_H-M   'P 1'
#
loop_
_entity.id
_entity.type
_entity.pdbx_description
1 polymer ?
#
loop_
_entity_poly.entity_id
_entity_poly.type
_entity_poly.pdbx_seq_one_letter_code
_entity_poly.pdbx_strand_id
1 'polypeptide(L)'
;IAENHIGPKAYRPGEVVTALNGTTIEVVDTDAEGRMVLADALALAAQGEPDLLIDYATLTGACKRALGSRYSGAFTNRPDWLPELIRLGQQSGERIWPFPLDEDFDDNLDSEWADLLQCAPGSSPDHIDAARFLSRFVPGQTPWLHLDLSGFRNKGGNGVVSSEVTGFGVRLSLTLLASPLGMAEPGTQATT
;
A
#
# COMPACT_ATOMS: atom_id res chain seq x y z
N ILE A 1 6.00 -11.14 -9.32
CA ILE A 1 6.77 -10.15 -10.11
C ILE A 1 6.14 -10.07 -11.48
N ALA A 2 5.73 -8.88 -11.88
CA ALA A 2 5.20 -8.61 -13.22
C ALA A 2 6.28 -7.92 -14.08
N GLU A 3 6.33 -8.31 -15.35
CA GLU A 3 7.14 -7.59 -16.34
C GLU A 3 6.40 -6.35 -16.80
N ASN A 4 7.11 -5.23 -16.88
CA ASN A 4 6.58 -3.95 -17.34
C ASN A 4 7.33 -3.51 -18.60
N HIS A 5 6.78 -3.86 -19.77
CA HIS A 5 7.36 -3.54 -21.07
C HIS A 5 6.42 -2.67 -21.90
N ILE A 6 6.98 -1.67 -22.55
CA ILE A 6 6.25 -0.91 -23.58
C ILE A 6 5.96 -1.84 -24.75
N GLY A 7 4.71 -1.85 -25.20
CA GLY A 7 4.29 -2.70 -26.31
C GLY A 7 2.94 -2.30 -26.88
N PRO A 8 2.55 -2.90 -28.00
CA PRO A 8 1.30 -2.54 -28.70
C PRO A 8 0.03 -2.87 -27.91
N LYS A 9 0.15 -3.64 -26.82
CA LYS A 9 -0.95 -4.01 -25.91
C LYS A 9 -0.92 -3.24 -24.58
N ALA A 10 0.04 -2.33 -24.39
CA ALA A 10 0.07 -1.49 -23.21
C ALA A 10 -1.12 -0.53 -23.23
N TYR A 11 -1.78 -0.36 -22.08
CA TYR A 11 -2.88 0.57 -21.92
C TYR A 11 -2.39 2.03 -22.04
N ARG A 12 -3.31 2.96 -22.32
CA ARG A 12 -3.05 4.37 -22.57
C ARG A 12 -3.93 5.24 -21.67
N PRO A 13 -3.52 6.47 -21.38
CA PRO A 13 -4.40 7.44 -20.75
C PRO A 13 -5.73 7.59 -21.51
N GLY A 14 -6.85 7.61 -20.78
CA GLY A 14 -8.21 7.65 -21.30
C GLY A 14 -8.82 6.29 -21.64
N GLU A 15 -8.07 5.20 -21.51
CA GLU A 15 -8.65 3.85 -21.62
C GLU A 15 -9.25 3.42 -20.27
N VAL A 16 -10.28 2.58 -20.33
CA VAL A 16 -10.87 1.93 -19.16
C VAL A 16 -10.48 0.47 -19.15
N VAL A 17 -9.88 0.03 -18.05
CA VAL A 17 -9.50 -1.38 -17.83
C VAL A 17 -10.36 -1.98 -16.72
N THR A 18 -10.56 -3.29 -16.76
CA THR A 18 -11.32 -4.01 -15.74
C THR A 18 -10.35 -4.82 -14.89
N ALA A 19 -10.34 -4.55 -13.59
CA ALA A 19 -9.55 -5.30 -12.63
C ALA A 19 -10.12 -6.71 -12.38
N LEU A 20 -9.35 -7.57 -11.73
CA LEU A 20 -9.70 -8.96 -11.44
C LEU A 20 -11.03 -9.10 -10.67
N ASN A 21 -11.35 -8.17 -9.78
CA ASN A 21 -12.60 -8.16 -9.01
C ASN A 21 -13.79 -7.57 -9.77
N GLY A 22 -13.61 -7.17 -11.03
CA GLY A 22 -14.65 -6.59 -11.87
C GLY A 22 -14.73 -5.05 -11.82
N THR A 23 -14.00 -4.38 -10.94
CA THR A 23 -13.95 -2.91 -10.86
C THR A 23 -13.36 -2.34 -12.13
N THR A 24 -14.01 -1.37 -12.72
CA THR A 24 -13.51 -0.63 -13.89
C THR A 24 -12.66 0.55 -13.44
N ILE A 25 -11.54 0.77 -14.13
CA ILE A 25 -10.56 1.79 -13.77
C ILE A 25 -10.23 2.62 -14.99
N GLU A 26 -10.43 3.92 -14.92
CA GLU A 26 -9.97 4.87 -15.93
C GLU A 26 -8.48 5.12 -15.77
N VAL A 27 -7.71 4.83 -16.81
CA VAL A 27 -6.26 5.06 -16.85
C VAL A 27 -5.99 6.54 -17.09
N VAL A 28 -5.22 7.15 -16.21
CA VAL A 28 -4.89 8.57 -16.25
C VAL A 28 -3.40 8.79 -16.54
N ASP A 29 -2.54 8.05 -15.85
CA ASP A 29 -1.09 8.16 -15.98
C ASP A 29 -0.45 6.77 -16.06
N THR A 30 0.26 6.51 -17.14
CA THR A 30 0.92 5.21 -17.34
C THR A 30 2.10 4.97 -16.37
N ASP A 31 2.61 6.00 -15.70
CA ASP A 31 3.64 5.88 -14.64
C ASP A 31 3.03 5.55 -13.25
N ALA A 32 1.69 5.47 -13.17
CA ALA A 32 0.98 4.97 -11.99
C ALA A 32 0.61 3.47 -12.12
N GLU A 33 1.37 2.69 -12.87
CA GLU A 33 1.11 1.27 -13.17
C GLU A 33 1.21 0.37 -11.93
N GLY A 34 2.06 0.74 -10.97
CA GLY A 34 2.31 -0.06 -9.77
C GLY A 34 1.02 -0.35 -8.98
N ARG A 35 0.14 0.62 -8.82
CA ARG A 35 -1.15 0.44 -8.15
C ARG A 35 -2.12 -0.45 -8.94
N MET A 36 -2.02 -0.47 -10.26
CA MET A 36 -2.83 -1.34 -11.12
C MET A 36 -2.45 -2.82 -10.92
N VAL A 37 -1.15 -3.11 -10.88
CA VAL A 37 -0.63 -4.44 -10.61
C VAL A 37 -1.00 -4.91 -9.20
N LEU A 38 -0.87 -4.00 -8.21
CA LEU A 38 -1.25 -4.30 -6.83
C LEU A 38 -2.75 -4.53 -6.67
N ALA A 39 -3.61 -3.81 -7.38
CA ALA A 39 -5.05 -3.99 -7.35
C ALA A 39 -5.44 -5.46 -7.64
N ASP A 40 -4.94 -6.01 -8.73
CA ASP A 40 -5.21 -7.40 -9.09
C ASP A 40 -4.56 -8.40 -8.12
N ALA A 41 -3.34 -8.12 -7.66
CA ALA A 41 -2.65 -8.97 -6.70
C ALA A 41 -3.39 -9.01 -5.34
N LEU A 42 -3.87 -7.88 -4.85
CA LEU A 42 -4.65 -7.77 -3.61
C LEU A 42 -6.00 -8.48 -3.73
N ALA A 43 -6.72 -8.24 -4.85
CA ALA A 43 -7.99 -8.90 -5.11
C ALA A 43 -7.83 -10.43 -5.19
N LEU A 44 -6.76 -10.91 -5.81
CA LEU A 44 -6.45 -12.34 -5.88
C LEU A 44 -6.10 -12.92 -4.51
N ALA A 45 -5.24 -12.25 -3.76
CA ALA A 45 -4.82 -12.71 -2.44
C ALA A 45 -6.00 -12.74 -1.44
N ALA A 46 -6.90 -11.77 -1.53
CA ALA A 46 -8.07 -11.67 -0.68
C ALA A 46 -9.07 -12.84 -0.88
N GLN A 47 -9.09 -13.49 -2.07
CA GLN A 47 -9.92 -14.68 -2.30
C GLN A 47 -9.55 -15.86 -1.41
N GLY A 48 -8.32 -15.88 -0.89
CA GLY A 48 -7.86 -16.90 0.06
C GLY A 48 -8.29 -16.64 1.51
N GLU A 49 -9.06 -15.58 1.77
CA GLU A 49 -9.52 -15.18 3.11
C GLU A 49 -8.37 -15.17 4.15
N PRO A 50 -7.24 -14.47 3.87
CA PRO A 50 -6.10 -14.48 4.77
C PRO A 50 -6.41 -13.75 6.08
N ASP A 51 -5.81 -14.21 7.18
CA ASP A 51 -5.89 -13.54 8.50
C ASP A 51 -5.21 -12.17 8.49
N LEU A 52 -4.24 -11.97 7.61
CA LEU A 52 -3.52 -10.72 7.42
C LEU A 52 -2.99 -10.63 5.98
N LEU A 53 -3.22 -9.50 5.33
CA LEU A 53 -2.67 -9.16 4.03
C LEU A 53 -1.65 -8.04 4.20
N ILE A 54 -0.42 -8.28 3.74
CA ILE A 54 0.64 -7.26 3.75
C ILE A 54 1.17 -7.10 2.34
N ASP A 55 1.26 -5.88 1.87
CA ASP A 55 1.91 -5.57 0.61
C ASP A 55 3.01 -4.50 0.77
N TYR A 56 3.99 -4.56 -0.10
CA TYR A 56 5.15 -3.69 -0.13
C TYR A 56 5.36 -3.18 -1.55
N ALA A 57 5.40 -1.86 -1.70
CA ALA A 57 5.70 -1.25 -2.98
C ALA A 57 6.49 0.04 -2.82
N THR A 58 7.34 0.35 -3.78
CA THR A 58 7.91 1.68 -3.98
C THR A 58 6.90 2.49 -4.79
N LEU A 59 5.74 2.78 -4.16
CA LEU A 59 4.54 3.13 -4.90
C LEU A 59 4.52 4.60 -5.31
N THR A 60 4.84 5.51 -4.38
CA THR A 60 4.67 6.93 -4.66
C THR A 60 5.91 7.77 -4.33
N GLY A 61 6.19 8.72 -5.21
CA GLY A 61 7.16 9.78 -4.93
C GLY A 61 6.69 10.72 -3.81
N ALA A 62 5.38 10.81 -3.58
CA ALA A 62 4.79 11.63 -2.54
C ALA A 62 5.18 11.13 -1.14
N CYS A 63 5.09 9.83 -0.87
CA CYS A 63 5.52 9.23 0.38
C CYS A 63 7.00 9.53 0.66
N LYS A 64 7.86 9.37 -0.34
CA LYS A 64 9.29 9.70 -0.21
C LYS A 64 9.54 11.19 0.05
N ARG A 65 8.76 12.09 -0.54
CA ARG A 65 8.86 13.53 -0.26
C ARG A 65 8.43 13.85 1.17
N ALA A 66 7.41 13.15 1.70
CA ALA A 66 6.91 13.36 3.05
C ALA A 66 7.86 12.84 4.14
N LEU A 67 8.45 11.64 3.94
CA LEU A 67 9.19 10.91 4.98
C LEU A 67 10.71 10.83 4.74
N GLY A 68 11.17 11.19 3.56
CA GLY A 68 12.57 11.01 3.16
C GLY A 68 12.93 9.53 3.00
N SER A 69 14.21 9.18 3.23
CA SER A 69 14.73 7.82 3.04
C SER A 69 14.93 7.03 4.34
N ARG A 70 14.47 7.55 5.48
CA ARG A 70 14.67 6.93 6.80
C ARG A 70 13.44 6.24 7.35
N TYR A 71 12.29 6.49 6.77
CA TYR A 71 11.01 5.89 7.09
C TYR A 71 10.37 5.36 5.82
N SER A 72 9.38 4.50 5.97
CA SER A 72 8.41 4.16 4.92
C SER A 72 7.00 4.49 5.40
N GLY A 73 6.10 4.77 4.48
CA GLY A 73 4.70 5.01 4.79
C GLY A 73 3.99 3.73 5.15
N ALA A 74 3.01 3.81 6.03
CA ALA A 74 2.14 2.69 6.39
C ALA A 74 0.68 3.12 6.31
N PHE A 75 -0.16 2.26 5.74
CA PHE A 75 -1.60 2.42 5.64
C PHE A 75 -2.28 1.13 6.05
N THR A 76 -3.35 1.22 6.82
CA THR A 76 -4.07 0.04 7.29
C THR A 76 -5.55 0.33 7.46
N ASN A 77 -6.39 -0.68 7.19
CA ASN A 77 -7.82 -0.65 7.51
C ASN A 77 -8.12 -1.07 8.97
N ARG A 78 -7.08 -1.08 9.82
CA ARG A 78 -7.16 -1.34 11.27
C ARG A 78 -6.56 -0.16 12.04
N PRO A 79 -7.32 0.91 12.29
CA PRO A 79 -6.80 2.12 12.93
C PRO A 79 -6.30 1.88 14.37
N ASP A 80 -6.82 0.89 15.06
CA ASP A 80 -6.36 0.44 16.37
C ASP A 80 -4.93 -0.10 16.37
N TRP A 81 -4.40 -0.50 15.21
CA TRP A 81 -3.02 -1.00 15.07
C TRP A 81 -1.97 0.10 15.01
N LEU A 82 -2.34 1.34 14.73
CA LEU A 82 -1.41 2.43 14.45
C LEU A 82 -0.33 2.63 15.53
N PRO A 83 -0.64 2.63 16.85
CA PRO A 83 0.39 2.77 17.88
C PRO A 83 1.38 1.61 17.90
N GLU A 84 0.87 0.40 17.69
CA GLU A 84 1.69 -0.82 17.70
C GLU A 84 2.57 -0.89 16.45
N LEU A 85 2.08 -0.51 15.29
CA LEU A 85 2.87 -0.43 14.06
C LEU A 85 4.07 0.49 14.21
N ILE A 86 3.90 1.66 14.82
CA ILE A 86 5.02 2.58 15.11
C ILE A 86 6.04 1.91 16.03
N ARG A 87 5.57 1.25 17.09
CA ARG A 87 6.43 0.54 18.05
C ARG A 87 7.22 -0.58 17.38
N LEU A 88 6.56 -1.39 16.54
CA LEU A 88 7.20 -2.50 15.80
C LEU A 88 8.24 -1.98 14.79
N GLY A 89 7.93 -0.87 14.11
CA GLY A 89 8.88 -0.20 13.22
C GLY A 89 10.14 0.27 13.95
N GLN A 90 9.99 0.80 15.17
CA GLN A 90 11.13 1.18 16.00
C GLN A 90 11.91 -0.03 16.49
N GLN A 91 11.22 -1.07 16.95
CA GLN A 91 11.83 -2.30 17.46
C GLN A 91 12.63 -3.04 16.38
N SER A 92 12.11 -3.14 15.16
CA SER A 92 12.78 -3.78 14.03
C SER A 92 13.95 -2.97 13.48
N GLY A 93 13.99 -1.66 13.79
CA GLY A 93 14.89 -0.70 13.16
C GLY A 93 14.49 -0.31 11.72
N GLU A 94 13.37 -0.84 11.21
CA GLU A 94 12.75 -0.50 9.94
C GLU A 94 11.54 0.39 10.19
N ARG A 95 11.82 1.68 10.38
CA ARG A 95 10.85 2.64 10.88
C ARG A 95 9.78 2.94 9.85
N ILE A 96 8.54 2.90 10.30
CA ILE A 96 7.37 3.27 9.51
C ILE A 96 6.64 4.44 10.16
N TRP A 97 5.88 5.17 9.35
CA TRP A 97 4.98 6.21 9.82
C TRP A 97 3.61 6.05 9.18
N PRO A 98 2.56 5.85 9.99
CA PRO A 98 1.21 5.73 9.50
C PRO A 98 0.70 7.05 8.91
N PHE A 99 -0.03 6.93 7.81
CA PHE A 99 -0.79 8.00 7.19
C PHE A 99 -2.30 7.74 7.33
N PRO A 100 -3.15 8.76 7.20
CA PRO A 100 -4.59 8.60 7.20
C PRO A 100 -5.05 7.74 6.02
N LEU A 101 -6.18 7.04 6.21
CA LEU A 101 -6.85 6.25 5.18
C LEU A 101 -8.35 6.58 5.15
N ASP A 102 -8.68 7.84 5.42
CA ASP A 102 -10.05 8.32 5.54
C ASP A 102 -10.75 8.37 4.18
N GLU A 103 -12.05 8.13 4.17
CA GLU A 103 -12.88 8.11 2.96
C GLU A 103 -13.03 9.48 2.31
N ASP A 104 -12.73 10.57 3.01
CA ASP A 104 -12.73 11.94 2.51
C ASP A 104 -11.82 12.15 1.29
N PHE A 105 -10.84 11.27 1.09
CA PHE A 105 -9.95 11.30 -0.07
C PHE A 105 -10.51 10.60 -1.30
N ASP A 106 -11.65 9.92 -1.18
CA ASP A 106 -12.23 9.16 -2.28
C ASP A 106 -12.71 10.06 -3.44
N ASP A 107 -13.13 11.29 -3.14
CA ASP A 107 -13.53 12.28 -4.16
C ASP A 107 -12.42 12.52 -5.21
N ASN A 108 -11.15 12.32 -4.81
CA ASN A 108 -10.00 12.43 -5.73
C ASN A 108 -9.93 11.28 -6.75
N LEU A 109 -10.66 10.21 -6.53
CA LEU A 109 -10.67 8.99 -7.35
C LEU A 109 -11.96 8.81 -8.15
N ASP A 110 -12.84 9.80 -8.14
CA ASP A 110 -14.08 9.76 -8.90
C ASP A 110 -13.81 9.85 -10.40
N SER A 111 -14.43 8.95 -11.18
CA SER A 111 -14.38 8.93 -12.65
C SER A 111 -15.76 9.15 -13.22
N GLU A 112 -15.82 9.88 -14.35
CA GLU A 112 -17.05 10.00 -15.15
C GLU A 112 -17.33 8.77 -16.04
N TRP A 113 -16.32 7.91 -16.23
CA TRP A 113 -16.35 6.84 -17.22
C TRP A 113 -16.19 5.43 -16.63
N ALA A 114 -15.70 5.34 -15.39
CA ALA A 114 -15.39 4.07 -14.72
C ALA A 114 -15.79 4.15 -13.25
N ASP A 115 -15.62 3.04 -12.53
CA ASP A 115 -15.85 3.01 -11.08
C ASP A 115 -14.79 3.81 -10.31
N LEU A 116 -13.56 3.89 -10.85
CA LEU A 116 -12.44 4.60 -10.23
C LEU A 116 -11.55 5.28 -11.27
N LEU A 117 -10.97 6.43 -10.89
CA LEU A 117 -9.74 6.92 -11.52
C LEU A 117 -8.54 6.12 -11.00
N GLN A 118 -7.59 5.83 -11.90
CA GLN A 118 -6.33 5.21 -11.52
C GLN A 118 -5.54 6.07 -10.53
N CYS A 119 -5.48 7.36 -10.76
CA CYS A 119 -4.82 8.35 -9.89
C CYS A 119 -5.43 9.73 -10.10
N ALA A 120 -5.19 10.64 -9.15
CA ALA A 120 -5.64 12.03 -9.22
C ALA A 120 -4.49 12.94 -9.70
N PRO A 121 -4.49 13.38 -10.99
CA PRO A 121 -3.42 14.21 -11.52
C PRO A 121 -3.29 15.51 -10.75
N GLY A 122 -2.07 15.80 -10.28
CA GLY A 122 -1.78 17.02 -9.52
C GLY A 122 -2.20 16.99 -8.06
N SER A 123 -2.74 15.89 -7.56
CA SER A 123 -3.01 15.70 -6.14
C SER A 123 -1.71 15.74 -5.33
N SER A 124 -1.68 16.55 -4.28
CA SER A 124 -0.55 16.62 -3.36
C SER A 124 -0.43 15.37 -2.47
N PRO A 125 -1.53 14.81 -1.94
CA PRO A 125 -1.50 13.61 -1.12
C PRO A 125 -1.53 12.30 -1.92
N ASP A 126 -0.89 12.22 -3.10
CA ASP A 126 -0.91 11.04 -3.99
C ASP A 126 -0.63 9.71 -3.26
N HIS A 127 0.17 9.71 -2.18
CA HIS A 127 0.40 8.50 -1.37
C HIS A 127 -0.86 8.06 -0.61
N ILE A 128 -1.72 8.99 -0.20
CA ILE A 128 -3.00 8.68 0.44
C ILE A 128 -4.00 8.23 -0.63
N ASP A 129 -4.09 8.94 -1.75
CA ASP A 129 -4.95 8.58 -2.87
C ASP A 129 -4.61 7.18 -3.40
N ALA A 130 -3.31 6.86 -3.51
CA ALA A 130 -2.87 5.53 -3.91
C ALA A 130 -3.30 4.44 -2.93
N ALA A 131 -3.17 4.69 -1.63
CA ALA A 131 -3.62 3.75 -0.60
C ALA A 131 -5.16 3.61 -0.58
N ARG A 132 -5.90 4.71 -0.78
CA ARG A 132 -7.37 4.68 -0.95
C ARG A 132 -7.77 3.88 -2.19
N PHE A 133 -7.09 4.08 -3.32
CA PHE A 133 -7.29 3.27 -4.51
C PHE A 133 -7.09 1.78 -4.20
N LEU A 134 -6.00 1.39 -3.56
CA LEU A 134 -5.71 -0.01 -3.21
C LEU A 134 -6.73 -0.60 -2.24
N SER A 135 -7.25 0.19 -1.31
CA SER A 135 -8.26 -0.26 -0.34
C SER A 135 -9.54 -0.79 -0.98
N ARG A 136 -9.86 -0.36 -2.21
CA ARG A 136 -11.02 -0.83 -2.99
C ARG A 136 -10.89 -2.29 -3.44
N PHE A 137 -9.69 -2.85 -3.38
CA PHE A 137 -9.38 -4.22 -3.80
C PHE A 137 -9.17 -5.18 -2.62
N VAL A 138 -9.31 -4.67 -1.40
CA VAL A 138 -9.22 -5.45 -0.16
C VAL A 138 -10.57 -5.43 0.54
N PRO A 139 -11.24 -6.59 0.75
CA PRO A 139 -12.47 -6.65 1.53
C PRO A 139 -12.27 -6.09 2.94
N GLY A 140 -13.23 -5.30 3.44
CA GLY A 140 -13.10 -4.59 4.72
C GLY A 140 -12.87 -5.50 5.94
N GLN A 141 -13.32 -6.76 5.89
CA GLN A 141 -13.07 -7.76 6.94
C GLN A 141 -11.64 -8.29 6.95
N THR A 142 -10.94 -8.27 5.80
CA THR A 142 -9.54 -8.73 5.71
C THR A 142 -8.61 -7.69 6.31
N PRO A 143 -7.87 -7.99 7.40
CA PRO A 143 -6.87 -7.08 7.93
C PRO A 143 -5.80 -6.81 6.88
N TRP A 144 -5.49 -5.54 6.64
CA TRP A 144 -4.57 -5.13 5.60
C TRP A 144 -3.57 -4.09 6.08
N LEU A 145 -2.32 -4.25 5.65
CA LEU A 145 -1.23 -3.32 5.84
C LEU A 145 -0.50 -3.09 4.52
N HIS A 146 -0.58 -1.89 4.00
CA HIS A 146 0.21 -1.42 2.87
C HIS A 146 1.44 -0.65 3.35
N LEU A 147 2.60 -0.95 2.79
CA LEU A 147 3.85 -0.27 3.06
C LEU A 147 4.40 0.38 1.80
N ASP A 148 4.28 1.71 1.72
CA ASP A 148 4.86 2.52 0.65
C ASP A 148 6.34 2.79 0.96
N LEU A 149 7.21 2.06 0.26
CA LEU A 149 8.63 1.94 0.57
C LEU A 149 9.42 3.18 0.14
N SER A 150 9.76 4.04 1.08
CA SER A 150 10.73 5.12 0.89
C SER A 150 12.07 4.87 1.59
N GLY A 151 12.10 3.97 2.58
CA GLY A 151 13.29 3.59 3.34
C GLY A 151 14.13 2.45 2.76
N PHE A 152 13.80 1.93 1.58
CA PHE A 152 14.46 0.77 0.96
C PHE A 152 15.90 1.05 0.53
N ARG A 153 16.27 2.30 0.29
CA ARG A 153 17.60 2.75 -0.09
C ARG A 153 17.98 4.04 0.64
N ASN A 154 19.10 4.03 1.34
CA ASN A 154 19.62 5.21 2.04
C ASN A 154 21.15 5.18 2.05
N LYS A 155 21.79 6.25 1.58
CA LYS A 155 23.26 6.37 1.61
C LYS A 155 23.75 6.31 3.06
N GLY A 156 24.65 5.36 3.34
CA GLY A 156 25.14 5.08 4.69
C GLY A 156 24.25 4.14 5.52
N GLY A 157 23.26 3.51 4.87
CA GLY A 157 22.41 2.52 5.54
C GLY A 157 21.21 3.11 6.27
N ASN A 158 20.44 2.24 6.91
CA ASN A 158 19.30 2.62 7.73
C ASN A 158 19.15 1.67 8.94
N GLY A 159 18.97 2.24 10.10
CA GLY A 159 18.93 1.47 11.35
C GLY A 159 20.23 0.70 11.59
N VAL A 160 20.13 -0.62 11.74
CA VAL A 160 21.28 -1.53 11.98
C VAL A 160 21.92 -2.02 10.66
N VAL A 161 21.38 -1.64 9.51
CA VAL A 161 21.90 -2.02 8.19
C VAL A 161 22.81 -0.93 7.66
N SER A 162 24.08 -1.25 7.45
CA SER A 162 25.09 -0.29 6.95
C SER A 162 25.13 -0.20 5.42
N SER A 163 24.55 -1.17 4.70
CA SER A 163 24.49 -1.15 3.24
C SER A 163 23.47 -0.14 2.73
N GLU A 164 23.74 0.46 1.59
CA GLU A 164 22.83 1.44 0.96
C GLU A 164 21.47 0.84 0.59
N VAL A 165 21.45 -0.39 0.10
CA VAL A 165 20.22 -1.18 -0.07
C VAL A 165 19.93 -1.84 1.27
N THR A 166 18.81 -1.46 1.89
CA THR A 166 18.56 -1.72 3.31
C THR A 166 17.86 -3.06 3.57
N GLY A 167 17.26 -3.69 2.55
CA GLY A 167 16.39 -4.86 2.72
C GLY A 167 15.14 -4.55 3.54
N PHE A 168 14.66 -3.29 3.48
CA PHE A 168 13.49 -2.84 4.22
C PHE A 168 12.29 -3.75 3.99
N GLY A 169 11.60 -4.08 5.06
CA GLY A 169 10.44 -4.96 5.10
C GLY A 169 10.74 -6.33 5.73
N VAL A 170 11.95 -6.84 5.60
CA VAL A 170 12.28 -8.20 6.11
C VAL A 170 12.18 -8.28 7.64
N ARG A 171 12.86 -7.39 8.36
CA ARG A 171 12.85 -7.40 9.82
C ARG A 171 11.51 -6.91 10.38
N LEU A 172 10.91 -5.91 9.74
CA LEU A 172 9.58 -5.44 10.11
C LEU A 172 8.56 -6.57 10.01
N SER A 173 8.54 -7.32 8.90
CA SER A 173 7.64 -8.47 8.74
C SER A 173 7.84 -9.52 9.82
N LEU A 174 9.08 -9.91 10.08
CA LEU A 174 9.37 -10.89 11.13
C LEU A 174 8.94 -10.40 12.51
N THR A 175 9.17 -9.13 12.82
CA THR A 175 8.78 -8.53 14.10
C THR A 175 7.26 -8.43 14.21
N LEU A 176 6.57 -8.08 13.12
CA LEU A 176 5.11 -7.99 13.07
C LEU A 176 4.46 -9.37 13.24
N LEU A 177 4.92 -10.37 12.47
CA LEU A 177 4.38 -11.73 12.55
C LEU A 177 4.61 -12.39 13.92
N ALA A 178 5.67 -11.99 14.64
CA ALA A 178 5.93 -12.44 16.01
C ALA A 178 5.19 -11.61 17.09
N SER A 179 4.43 -10.59 16.69
CA SER A 179 3.66 -9.72 17.58
C SER A 179 2.20 -10.18 17.73
N PRO A 180 1.46 -9.63 18.69
CA PRO A 180 0.02 -9.89 18.79
C PRO A 180 -0.78 -9.54 17.51
N LEU A 181 -0.32 -8.58 16.70
CA LEU A 181 -0.98 -8.24 15.43
C LEU A 181 -0.88 -9.37 14.40
N GLY A 182 0.24 -10.10 14.37
CA GLY A 182 0.43 -11.25 13.49
C GLY A 182 -0.17 -12.55 14.01
N MET A 183 -0.55 -12.59 15.29
CA MET A 183 -1.13 -13.76 15.96
C MET A 183 -2.60 -13.54 16.36
N ALA A 184 -3.25 -12.50 15.83
CA ALA A 184 -4.64 -12.20 16.17
C ALA A 184 -5.54 -13.41 15.90
N GLU A 185 -6.16 -13.95 16.94
CA GLU A 185 -7.15 -15.01 16.84
C GLU A 185 -8.31 -14.52 15.94
N PRO A 186 -8.76 -15.33 14.97
CA PRO A 186 -9.95 -15.00 14.20
C PRO A 186 -11.15 -14.99 15.14
N GLY A 187 -11.73 -13.82 15.41
CA GLY A 187 -13.09 -13.76 16.00
C GLY A 187 -13.30 -13.05 17.32
N THR A 188 -12.44 -12.15 17.77
CA THR A 188 -12.83 -11.28 18.90
C THR A 188 -13.46 -9.99 18.35
N GLN A 189 -14.72 -10.06 17.95
CA GLN A 189 -15.54 -8.87 17.80
C GLN A 189 -15.68 -8.20 19.17
N ALA A 190 -15.23 -6.96 19.28
CA ALA A 190 -15.52 -6.12 20.43
C ALA A 190 -17.05 -5.93 20.51
N THR A 191 -17.69 -6.60 21.45
CA THR A 191 -19.06 -6.29 21.86
C THR A 191 -19.02 -5.00 22.67
N THR A 192 -19.56 -3.95 22.12
CA THR A 192 -20.07 -2.79 22.87
C THR A 192 -21.54 -2.68 22.67
#